data_3160ca7ebb52be8b6335ae30f7b9bc9a
#
_entry.id   3160ca7ebb52be8b6335ae30f7b9bc9a
#
_cell.length_a   1.000
_cell.length_b   1.000
_cell.length_c   1.000
_cell.angle_alpha   90.00
_cell.angle_beta   90.00
_cell.angle_gamma   90.00
#
_symmetry.space_group_name_H-M   'P 1'
#
loop_
_entity.id
_entity.type
_entity.pdbx_description
1 polymer ?
#
loop_
_entity_poly.entity_id
_entity_poly.type
_entity_poly.pdbx_seq_one_letter_code
_entity_poly.pdbx_strand_id
1 'polypeptide(L)'
;TLSKDTYKIAFLLPFMLSGNQNDPTVEKFVEFYMGSLLAINNAKNGDMNYEIFTYDIEKTETMVYEVINKPEMQKMDLIIGPAYTTQTAVLADFAKRHKINTVIPFSSKISYIDSNPYIFQFNPDQELQNEFTLNLLKNRFEGANLLFVETGNVKMSDDGLDFFNFLMKKLDKQKVEYKKISG
;
A
#
# COMPACT_ATOMS: atom_id res chain seq x y z
N THR A 1 -29.37 -14.67 0.04
CA THR A 1 -28.21 -14.14 -0.72
C THR A 1 -27.76 -15.26 -1.65
N LEU A 2 -28.02 -15.13 -2.95
CA LEU A 2 -27.45 -16.03 -3.95
C LEU A 2 -25.92 -15.87 -3.88
N SER A 3 -25.19 -16.93 -3.57
CA SER A 3 -23.73 -16.92 -3.65
C SER A 3 -23.34 -16.69 -5.12
N LYS A 4 -22.44 -15.79 -5.39
CA LYS A 4 -21.92 -15.57 -6.72
C LYS A 4 -20.94 -16.70 -7.05
N ASP A 5 -21.17 -17.41 -8.16
CA ASP A 5 -20.38 -18.58 -8.53
C ASP A 5 -19.00 -18.21 -9.11
N THR A 6 -18.85 -16.97 -9.61
CA THR A 6 -17.59 -16.49 -10.22
C THR A 6 -17.29 -15.06 -9.81
N TYR A 7 -16.12 -14.83 -9.23
CA TYR A 7 -15.61 -13.52 -8.88
C TYR A 7 -14.58 -13.04 -9.90
N LYS A 8 -14.73 -11.80 -10.37
CA LYS A 8 -13.84 -11.15 -11.34
C LYS A 8 -12.86 -10.23 -10.62
N ILE A 9 -11.58 -10.54 -10.75
CA ILE A 9 -10.51 -9.79 -10.09
C ILE A 9 -9.58 -9.20 -11.14
N ALA A 10 -9.40 -7.87 -11.12
CA ALA A 10 -8.46 -7.18 -11.99
C ALA A 10 -7.19 -6.80 -11.23
N PHE A 11 -6.03 -7.14 -11.77
CA PHE A 11 -4.73 -6.65 -11.33
C PHE A 11 -4.29 -5.52 -12.25
N LEU A 12 -4.05 -4.35 -11.68
CA LEU A 12 -3.53 -3.17 -12.35
C LEU A 12 -2.13 -2.89 -11.80
N LEU A 13 -1.11 -3.44 -12.45
CA LEU A 13 0.27 -3.43 -11.95
C LEU A 13 1.23 -2.92 -13.03
N PRO A 14 2.36 -2.28 -12.66
CA PRO A 14 3.32 -1.74 -13.62
C PRO A 14 4.33 -2.81 -14.03
N PHE A 15 3.98 -3.63 -15.01
CA PHE A 15 4.87 -4.66 -15.57
C PHE A 15 5.86 -4.09 -16.59
N MET A 16 5.66 -2.85 -17.04
CA MET A 16 6.56 -2.13 -17.95
C MET A 16 6.83 -2.87 -19.28
N LEU A 17 5.80 -3.51 -19.85
CA LEU A 17 5.94 -4.37 -21.03
C LEU A 17 6.37 -3.59 -22.28
N SER A 18 5.96 -2.32 -22.40
CA SER A 18 6.35 -1.44 -23.51
C SER A 18 7.53 -0.51 -23.18
N GLY A 19 8.01 -0.53 -21.94
CA GLY A 19 9.03 0.38 -21.42
C GLY A 19 10.35 -0.29 -21.06
N ASN A 20 11.01 0.29 -20.05
CA ASN A 20 12.29 -0.21 -19.53
C ASN A 20 12.08 -1.47 -18.66
N GLN A 21 12.19 -2.63 -19.25
CA GLN A 21 12.11 -3.92 -18.55
C GLN A 21 13.25 -4.14 -17.54
N ASN A 22 14.31 -3.34 -17.59
CA ASN A 22 15.41 -3.37 -16.63
C ASN A 22 15.12 -2.53 -15.36
N ASP A 23 13.91 -2.03 -15.19
CA ASP A 23 13.53 -1.34 -13.96
C ASP A 23 13.50 -2.37 -12.80
N PRO A 24 14.34 -2.19 -11.77
CA PRO A 24 14.45 -3.16 -10.67
C PRO A 24 13.15 -3.31 -9.85
N THR A 25 12.19 -2.42 -10.07
CA THR A 25 10.88 -2.50 -9.39
C THR A 25 9.92 -3.48 -10.07
N VAL A 26 10.13 -3.81 -11.36
CA VAL A 26 9.27 -4.70 -12.14
C VAL A 26 9.23 -6.10 -11.52
N GLU A 27 10.39 -6.63 -11.14
CA GLU A 27 10.50 -7.96 -10.52
C GLU A 27 9.60 -8.09 -9.28
N LYS A 28 9.56 -7.06 -8.42
CA LYS A 28 8.71 -7.04 -7.22
C LYS A 28 7.22 -7.13 -7.54
N PHE A 29 6.78 -6.48 -8.63
CA PHE A 29 5.38 -6.54 -9.04
C PHE A 29 5.02 -7.88 -9.67
N VAL A 30 5.95 -8.49 -10.40
CA VAL A 30 5.79 -9.85 -10.92
C VAL A 30 5.71 -10.86 -9.78
N GLU A 31 6.61 -10.79 -8.80
CA GLU A 31 6.59 -11.65 -7.61
C GLU A 31 5.28 -11.50 -6.82
N PHE A 32 4.85 -10.26 -6.59
CA PHE A 32 3.58 -9.98 -5.93
C PHE A 32 2.40 -10.61 -6.69
N TYR A 33 2.37 -10.45 -8.02
CA TYR A 33 1.32 -11.01 -8.85
C TYR A 33 1.33 -12.54 -8.79
N MET A 34 2.48 -13.18 -8.93
CA MET A 34 2.62 -14.63 -8.82
C MET A 34 2.17 -15.15 -7.45
N GLY A 35 2.59 -14.47 -6.37
CA GLY A 35 2.15 -14.79 -5.01
C GLY A 35 0.64 -14.66 -4.84
N SER A 36 0.04 -13.64 -5.46
CA SER A 36 -1.42 -13.45 -5.44
C SER A 36 -2.16 -14.55 -6.17
N LEU A 37 -1.66 -15.00 -7.32
CA LEU A 37 -2.26 -16.13 -8.05
C LEU A 37 -2.19 -17.43 -7.24
N LEU A 38 -1.07 -17.68 -6.54
CA LEU A 38 -0.94 -18.79 -5.62
C LEU A 38 -1.96 -18.72 -4.47
N ALA A 39 -2.12 -17.57 -3.87
CA ALA A 39 -3.08 -17.34 -2.81
C ALA A 39 -4.52 -17.57 -3.28
N ILE A 40 -4.89 -17.04 -4.45
CA ILE A 40 -6.21 -17.26 -5.06
C ILE A 40 -6.44 -18.75 -5.34
N ASN A 41 -5.44 -19.44 -5.86
CA ASN A 41 -5.56 -20.88 -6.12
C ASN A 41 -5.76 -21.68 -4.83
N ASN A 42 -5.08 -21.31 -3.75
CA ASN A 42 -5.22 -21.95 -2.44
C ASN A 42 -6.54 -21.58 -1.73
N ALA A 43 -7.10 -20.41 -2.05
CA ALA A 43 -8.37 -19.94 -1.49
C ALA A 43 -9.61 -20.57 -2.16
N LYS A 44 -9.43 -21.37 -3.20
CA LYS A 44 -10.53 -22.10 -3.85
C LYS A 44 -11.12 -23.13 -2.89
N ASN A 45 -12.19 -22.73 -2.21
CA ASN A 45 -12.97 -23.60 -1.35
C ASN A 45 -14.31 -23.89 -2.03
N GLY A 46 -14.50 -25.12 -2.51
CA GLY A 46 -15.77 -25.57 -3.10
C GLY A 46 -16.06 -24.95 -4.48
N ASP A 47 -17.28 -24.45 -4.66
CA ASP A 47 -17.82 -24.05 -5.97
C ASP A 47 -17.45 -22.61 -6.41
N MET A 48 -16.58 -21.90 -5.67
CA MET A 48 -16.17 -20.55 -6.06
C MET A 48 -15.13 -20.57 -7.17
N ASN A 49 -15.43 -19.85 -8.24
CA ASN A 49 -14.54 -19.63 -9.37
C ASN A 49 -13.98 -18.21 -9.36
N TYR A 50 -12.76 -18.04 -9.85
CA TYR A 50 -12.12 -16.74 -10.01
C TYR A 50 -11.72 -16.53 -11.47
N GLU A 51 -12.13 -15.41 -12.03
CA GLU A 51 -11.74 -14.95 -13.36
C GLU A 51 -10.76 -13.79 -13.19
N ILE A 52 -9.52 -13.98 -13.62
CA ILE A 52 -8.43 -13.02 -13.38
C ILE A 52 -8.15 -12.23 -14.65
N PHE A 53 -8.17 -10.92 -14.50
CA PHE A 53 -7.81 -9.94 -15.52
C PHE A 53 -6.53 -9.24 -15.10
N THR A 54 -5.57 -9.11 -16.01
CA THR A 54 -4.28 -8.51 -15.71
C THR A 54 -3.97 -7.43 -16.72
N TYR A 55 -3.66 -6.24 -16.22
CA TYR A 55 -3.37 -5.07 -17.03
C TYR A 55 -2.05 -4.44 -16.60
N ASP A 56 -1.19 -4.18 -17.59
CA ASP A 56 -0.03 -3.33 -17.39
C ASP A 56 -0.45 -1.88 -17.42
N ILE A 57 -0.24 -1.16 -16.33
CA ILE A 57 -0.56 0.26 -16.22
C ILE A 57 0.69 1.13 -16.21
N GLU A 58 1.86 0.51 -16.36
CA GLU A 58 3.15 1.21 -16.30
C GLU A 58 3.23 2.19 -15.10
N LYS A 59 3.77 3.39 -15.31
CA LYS A 59 3.89 4.42 -14.27
C LYS A 59 3.05 5.67 -14.55
N THR A 60 2.10 5.60 -15.49
CA THR A 60 1.37 6.78 -15.95
C THR A 60 -0.13 6.72 -15.63
N GLU A 61 -0.72 7.87 -15.36
CA GLU A 61 -2.18 7.98 -15.20
C GLU A 61 -2.92 7.63 -16.49
N THR A 62 -2.34 7.94 -17.65
CA THR A 62 -2.91 7.67 -18.97
C THR A 62 -3.23 6.19 -19.13
N MET A 63 -2.30 5.31 -18.74
CA MET A 63 -2.51 3.87 -18.83
C MET A 63 -3.65 3.40 -17.90
N VAL A 64 -3.80 4.02 -16.74
CA VAL A 64 -4.94 3.74 -15.87
C VAL A 64 -6.25 4.15 -16.54
N TYR A 65 -6.30 5.35 -17.14
CA TYR A 65 -7.48 5.80 -17.90
C TYR A 65 -7.84 4.84 -19.04
N GLU A 66 -6.87 4.37 -19.80
CA GLU A 66 -7.10 3.41 -20.88
C GLU A 66 -7.69 2.10 -20.37
N VAL A 67 -7.18 1.60 -19.24
CA VAL A 67 -7.68 0.34 -18.65
C VAL A 67 -9.09 0.51 -18.09
N ILE A 68 -9.37 1.53 -17.30
CA ILE A 68 -10.69 1.69 -16.68
C ILE A 68 -11.81 2.00 -17.67
N ASN A 69 -11.46 2.48 -18.87
CA ASN A 69 -12.42 2.69 -19.97
C ASN A 69 -12.78 1.40 -20.72
N LYS A 70 -12.15 0.28 -20.43
CA LYS A 70 -12.51 -1.01 -21.00
C LYS A 70 -13.88 -1.46 -20.44
N PRO A 71 -14.80 -1.97 -21.29
CA PRO A 71 -16.15 -2.32 -20.86
C PRO A 71 -16.22 -3.38 -19.75
N GLU A 72 -15.25 -4.29 -19.71
CA GLU A 72 -15.17 -5.33 -18.69
C GLU A 72 -14.81 -4.80 -17.30
N MET A 73 -14.11 -3.67 -17.20
CA MET A 73 -13.68 -3.10 -15.92
C MET A 73 -14.85 -2.73 -15.00
N GLN A 74 -15.99 -2.32 -15.58
CA GLN A 74 -17.21 -2.01 -14.80
C GLN A 74 -17.86 -3.26 -14.17
N LYS A 75 -17.42 -4.44 -14.57
CA LYS A 75 -17.96 -5.73 -14.11
C LYS A 75 -17.03 -6.45 -13.12
N MET A 76 -15.97 -5.80 -12.70
CA MET A 76 -15.04 -6.36 -11.71
C MET A 76 -15.68 -6.35 -10.32
N ASP A 77 -15.36 -7.35 -9.52
CA ASP A 77 -15.74 -7.44 -8.12
C ASP A 77 -14.65 -6.87 -7.22
N LEU A 78 -13.41 -7.00 -7.66
CA LEU A 78 -12.24 -6.53 -6.95
C LEU A 78 -11.21 -6.01 -7.94
N ILE A 79 -10.58 -4.89 -7.60
CA ILE A 79 -9.40 -4.38 -8.28
C ILE A 79 -8.23 -4.39 -7.29
N ILE A 80 -7.06 -4.85 -7.71
CA ILE A 80 -5.82 -4.85 -6.94
C ILE A 80 -4.81 -3.97 -7.68
N GLY A 81 -4.41 -2.88 -7.08
CA GLY A 81 -3.61 -1.81 -7.65
C GLY A 81 -4.30 -0.45 -7.51
N PRO A 82 -3.69 0.62 -8.02
CA PRO A 82 -2.39 0.69 -8.68
C PRO A 82 -1.21 0.59 -7.69
N ALA A 83 0.00 0.58 -8.22
CA ALA A 83 1.19 0.54 -7.39
C ALA A 83 1.68 1.93 -6.94
N TYR A 84 1.46 2.94 -7.77
CA TYR A 84 1.97 4.30 -7.54
C TYR A 84 0.87 5.26 -7.09
N THR A 85 1.21 6.11 -6.12
CA THR A 85 0.29 7.10 -5.52
C THR A 85 -0.30 8.05 -6.57
N THR A 86 0.47 8.45 -7.57
CA THR A 86 0.02 9.33 -8.66
C THR A 86 -1.15 8.75 -9.44
N GLN A 87 -1.25 7.45 -9.54
CA GLN A 87 -2.30 6.74 -10.27
C GLN A 87 -3.59 6.51 -9.45
N THR A 88 -3.51 6.72 -8.12
CA THR A 88 -4.62 6.33 -7.22
C THR A 88 -5.87 7.19 -7.38
N ALA A 89 -5.73 8.48 -7.70
CA ALA A 89 -6.86 9.40 -7.82
C ALA A 89 -7.86 8.96 -8.91
N VAL A 90 -7.33 8.62 -10.07
CA VAL A 90 -8.12 8.18 -11.23
C VAL A 90 -8.88 6.90 -10.91
N LEU A 91 -8.19 5.93 -10.31
CA LEU A 91 -8.81 4.66 -9.96
C LEU A 91 -9.81 4.79 -8.81
N ALA A 92 -9.54 5.65 -7.84
CA ALA A 92 -10.43 5.89 -6.72
C ALA A 92 -11.78 6.47 -7.17
N ASP A 93 -11.77 7.41 -8.12
CA ASP A 93 -13.00 7.98 -8.69
C ASP A 93 -13.79 6.91 -9.47
N PHE A 94 -13.12 6.08 -10.26
CA PHE A 94 -13.74 4.96 -10.96
C PHE A 94 -14.37 3.96 -9.97
N ALA A 95 -13.60 3.55 -8.95
CA ALA A 95 -14.06 2.61 -7.91
C ALA A 95 -15.32 3.12 -7.20
N LYS A 96 -15.36 4.41 -6.86
CA LYS A 96 -16.51 5.04 -6.21
C LYS A 96 -17.76 5.06 -7.11
N ARG A 97 -17.60 5.46 -8.39
CA ARG A 97 -18.70 5.52 -9.35
C ARG A 97 -19.32 4.16 -9.64
N HIS A 98 -18.50 3.13 -9.73
CA HIS A 98 -18.94 1.77 -10.08
C HIS A 98 -19.13 0.86 -8.85
N LYS A 99 -18.85 1.37 -7.64
CA LYS A 99 -18.97 0.62 -6.37
C LYS A 99 -18.14 -0.66 -6.36
N ILE A 100 -16.92 -0.58 -6.88
CA ILE A 100 -16.00 -1.71 -6.99
C ILE A 100 -14.94 -1.60 -5.88
N ASN A 101 -14.83 -2.63 -5.05
CA ASN A 101 -13.79 -2.69 -4.04
C ASN A 101 -12.41 -2.68 -4.68
N THR A 102 -11.54 -1.80 -4.22
CA THR A 102 -10.19 -1.61 -4.77
C THR A 102 -9.17 -1.61 -3.65
N VAL A 103 -8.26 -2.57 -3.69
CA VAL A 103 -7.14 -2.68 -2.74
C VAL A 103 -5.90 -2.05 -3.34
N ILE A 104 -5.30 -1.09 -2.61
CA ILE A 104 -4.04 -0.44 -2.96
C ILE A 104 -2.92 -1.10 -2.15
N PRO A 105 -2.10 -1.98 -2.74
CA PRO A 105 -1.20 -2.82 -1.97
C PRO A 105 0.12 -2.14 -1.55
N PHE A 106 0.56 -1.10 -2.28
CA PHE A 106 1.93 -0.58 -2.10
C PHE A 106 2.00 0.84 -1.57
N SER A 107 0.97 1.65 -1.75
CA SER A 107 0.97 3.02 -1.26
C SER A 107 0.53 3.11 0.20
N SER A 108 1.26 3.91 0.99
CA SER A 108 0.93 4.25 2.38
C SER A 108 0.35 5.67 2.52
N LYS A 109 0.20 6.41 1.41
CA LYS A 109 -0.32 7.79 1.41
C LYS A 109 -1.45 7.91 0.38
N ILE A 110 -2.68 7.61 0.80
CA ILE A 110 -3.86 7.69 -0.05
C ILE A 110 -4.81 8.75 0.50
N SER A 111 -4.92 9.87 -0.20
CA SER A 111 -5.70 11.03 0.23
C SER A 111 -7.22 10.79 0.27
N TYR A 112 -7.71 9.72 -0.36
CA TYR A 112 -9.15 9.48 -0.57
C TYR A 112 -9.73 8.42 0.33
N ILE A 113 -8.94 7.82 1.21
CA ILE A 113 -9.37 6.65 1.99
C ILE A 113 -10.57 6.97 2.89
N ASP A 114 -10.57 8.14 3.52
CA ASP A 114 -11.65 8.56 4.43
C ASP A 114 -12.95 8.95 3.69
N SER A 115 -12.85 9.27 2.40
CA SER A 115 -13.98 9.77 1.60
C SER A 115 -14.51 8.77 0.58
N ASN A 116 -13.89 7.60 0.47
CA ASN A 116 -14.24 6.59 -0.51
C ASN A 116 -14.32 5.19 0.12
N PRO A 117 -15.52 4.68 0.39
CA PRO A 117 -15.73 3.40 1.06
C PRO A 117 -15.31 2.18 0.23
N TYR A 118 -14.92 2.37 -1.02
CA TYR A 118 -14.47 1.31 -1.93
C TYR A 118 -12.96 1.22 -2.07
N ILE A 119 -12.20 2.08 -1.37
CA ILE A 119 -10.73 2.03 -1.38
C ILE A 119 -10.23 1.44 -0.07
N PHE A 120 -9.38 0.44 -0.20
CA PHE A 120 -8.72 -0.26 0.91
C PHE A 120 -7.21 -0.10 0.77
N GLN A 121 -6.60 0.63 1.67
CA GLN A 121 -5.15 0.75 1.78
C GLN A 121 -4.60 -0.45 2.56
N PHE A 122 -3.69 -1.20 1.95
CA PHE A 122 -3.10 -2.37 2.62
C PHE A 122 -1.95 -1.98 3.54
N ASN A 123 -1.07 -1.11 3.08
CA ASN A 123 0.02 -0.61 3.93
C ASN A 123 -0.50 0.49 4.86
N PRO A 124 -0.25 0.38 6.17
CA PRO A 124 -0.61 1.46 7.09
C PRO A 124 0.12 2.75 6.70
N ASP A 125 -0.51 3.89 6.97
CA ASP A 125 0.13 5.19 6.80
C ASP A 125 1.30 5.38 7.79
N GLN A 126 2.12 6.39 7.56
CA GLN A 126 3.30 6.64 8.37
C GLN A 126 2.94 6.99 9.82
N GLU A 127 1.83 7.70 10.04
CA GLU A 127 1.40 8.06 11.39
C GLU A 127 1.02 6.83 12.20
N LEU A 128 0.24 5.91 11.62
CA LEU A 128 -0.13 4.65 12.25
C LEU A 128 1.10 3.76 12.52
N GLN A 129 2.03 3.68 11.59
CA GLN A 129 3.29 2.95 11.78
C GLN A 129 4.10 3.55 12.94
N ASN A 130 4.20 4.86 13.00
CA ASN A 130 4.92 5.57 14.03
C ASN A 130 4.28 5.38 15.42
N GLU A 131 2.95 5.45 15.51
CA GLU A 131 2.21 5.18 16.75
C GLU A 131 2.39 3.73 17.21
N PHE A 132 2.29 2.77 16.29
CA PHE A 132 2.53 1.36 16.61
C PHE A 132 3.96 1.13 17.13
N THR A 133 4.96 1.70 16.47
CA THR A 133 6.36 1.60 16.88
C THR A 133 6.59 2.22 18.25
N LEU A 134 6.01 3.39 18.53
CA LEU A 134 6.08 4.01 19.84
C LEU A 134 5.45 3.15 20.93
N ASN A 135 4.30 2.56 20.66
CA ASN A 135 3.62 1.66 21.62
C ASN A 135 4.43 0.38 21.87
N LEU A 136 5.04 -0.17 20.83
CA LEU A 136 5.94 -1.32 20.95
C LEU A 136 7.17 -0.99 21.80
N LEU A 137 7.79 0.16 21.58
CA LEU A 137 8.93 0.64 22.36
C LEU A 137 8.56 0.80 23.84
N LYS A 138 7.42 1.41 24.15
CA LYS A 138 6.95 1.58 25.53
C LYS A 138 6.73 0.24 26.24
N ASN A 139 6.00 -0.66 25.61
CA ASN A 139 5.65 -1.94 26.21
C ASN A 139 6.86 -2.86 26.38
N ARG A 140 7.81 -2.81 25.46
CA ARG A 140 8.98 -3.70 25.47
C ARG A 140 10.14 -3.18 26.31
N PHE A 141 10.23 -1.87 26.48
CA PHE A 141 11.34 -1.18 27.16
C PHE A 141 10.84 -0.28 28.30
N GLU A 142 9.76 -0.67 28.95
CA GLU A 142 9.25 0.04 30.13
C GLU A 142 10.36 0.13 31.21
N GLY A 143 10.63 1.34 31.70
CA GLY A 143 11.70 1.58 32.67
C GLY A 143 13.12 1.58 32.11
N ALA A 144 13.32 1.37 30.82
CA ALA A 144 14.65 1.44 30.21
C ALA A 144 15.12 2.91 30.02
N ASN A 145 16.43 3.11 30.13
CA ASN A 145 17.05 4.39 29.78
C ASN A 145 17.13 4.52 28.25
N LEU A 146 16.50 5.54 27.70
CA LEU A 146 16.55 5.79 26.25
C LEU A 146 17.76 6.64 25.89
N LEU A 147 18.54 6.17 24.94
CA LEU A 147 19.70 6.86 24.39
C LEU A 147 19.55 7.00 22.89
N PHE A 148 19.58 8.23 22.38
CA PHE A 148 19.58 8.52 20.95
C PHE A 148 20.99 8.92 20.53
N VAL A 149 21.54 8.20 19.55
CA VAL A 149 22.86 8.45 18.99
C VAL A 149 22.69 9.02 17.59
N GLU A 150 23.05 10.28 17.42
CA GLU A 150 23.10 10.92 16.11
C GLU A 150 24.49 10.71 15.52
N THR A 151 24.56 9.89 14.47
CA THR A 151 25.83 9.62 13.77
C THR A 151 25.96 10.59 12.61
N GLY A 152 26.90 11.52 12.66
CA GLY A 152 27.09 12.62 11.70
C GLY A 152 27.35 12.22 10.25
N ASN A 153 27.56 10.92 9.98
CA ASN A 153 27.92 10.40 8.65
C ASN A 153 26.75 9.72 7.89
N VAL A 154 25.59 9.59 8.49
CA VAL A 154 24.43 8.95 7.85
C VAL A 154 23.35 10.01 7.61
N LYS A 155 23.13 10.36 6.35
CA LYS A 155 21.93 11.14 6.00
C LYS A 155 20.73 10.25 6.26
N MET A 156 19.92 10.64 7.23
CA MET A 156 18.64 10.01 7.48
C MET A 156 17.72 10.24 6.26
N SER A 157 16.97 9.22 5.87
CA SER A 157 15.90 9.42 4.88
C SER A 157 14.85 10.39 5.44
N ASP A 158 14.09 11.04 4.57
CA ASP A 158 13.01 11.93 5.00
C ASP A 158 12.03 11.23 5.93
N ASP A 159 11.65 9.98 5.63
CA ASP A 159 10.78 9.16 6.49
C ASP A 159 11.43 8.84 7.85
N GLY A 160 12.74 8.62 7.88
CA GLY A 160 13.49 8.41 9.12
C GLY A 160 13.56 9.67 9.99
N LEU A 161 13.74 10.83 9.37
CA LEU A 161 13.71 12.13 10.05
C LEU A 161 12.32 12.46 10.60
N ASP A 162 11.28 12.17 9.84
CA ASP A 162 9.89 12.33 10.26
C ASP A 162 9.55 11.44 11.45
N PHE A 163 9.98 10.18 11.44
CA PHE A 163 9.81 9.28 12.58
C PHE A 163 10.57 9.78 13.81
N PHE A 164 11.81 10.22 13.65
CA PHE A 164 12.60 10.74 14.76
C PHE A 164 11.95 11.97 15.40
N ASN A 165 11.52 12.93 14.59
CA ASN A 165 10.82 14.12 15.07
C ASN A 165 9.49 13.80 15.77
N PHE A 166 8.73 12.86 15.22
CA PHE A 166 7.52 12.32 15.83
C PHE A 166 7.83 11.73 17.21
N LEU A 167 8.83 10.87 17.29
CA LEU A 167 9.22 10.18 18.53
C LEU A 167 9.63 11.19 19.61
N MET A 168 10.50 12.14 19.28
CA MET A 168 10.93 13.19 20.22
C MET A 168 9.75 13.97 20.76
N LYS A 169 8.88 14.44 19.88
CA LYS A 169 7.66 15.21 20.27
C LYS A 169 6.74 14.40 21.20
N LYS A 170 6.61 13.09 20.98
CA LYS A 170 5.78 12.22 21.84
C LYS A 170 6.43 11.95 23.19
N LEU A 171 7.75 11.71 23.25
CA LEU A 171 8.48 11.50 24.48
C LEU A 171 8.44 12.76 25.37
N ASP A 172 8.69 13.93 24.78
CA ASP A 172 8.62 15.22 25.49
C ASP A 172 7.22 15.47 26.07
N LYS A 173 6.18 15.24 25.27
CA LYS A 173 4.78 15.39 25.73
C LYS A 173 4.45 14.46 26.89
N GLN A 174 5.06 13.28 26.94
CA GLN A 174 4.84 12.28 27.98
C GLN A 174 5.81 12.39 29.14
N LYS A 175 6.73 13.38 29.09
CA LYS A 175 7.78 13.59 30.11
C LYS A 175 8.66 12.35 30.34
N VAL A 176 8.93 11.60 29.28
CA VAL A 176 9.86 10.47 29.32
C VAL A 176 11.27 11.01 29.16
N GLU A 177 12.14 10.66 30.12
CA GLU A 177 13.55 11.08 30.08
C GLU A 177 14.34 10.29 29.02
N TYR A 178 15.17 10.99 28.28
CA TYR A 178 16.07 10.39 27.31
C TYR A 178 17.37 11.22 27.20
N LYS A 179 18.44 10.58 26.72
CA LYS A 179 19.71 11.23 26.43
C LYS A 179 19.96 11.29 24.92
N LYS A 180 20.59 12.37 24.47
CA LYS A 180 21.09 12.49 23.09
C LYS A 180 22.61 12.57 23.12
N ILE A 181 23.23 11.85 22.19
CA ILE A 181 24.67 11.91 21.93
C ILE A 181 24.83 12.22 20.44
N SER A 182 25.59 13.26 20.12
CA SER A 182 26.02 13.57 18.76
C SER A 182 27.49 13.16 18.64
N GLY A 183 27.80 12.34 17.63
CA GLY A 183 29.17 11.88 17.35
C GLY A 183 29.87 12.77 16.31
#